data_bb1586e2e6a99537f26862d3f7246680
#
_entry.id   bb1586e2e6a99537f26862d3f7246680
#
_cell.length_a   1.000
_cell.length_b   1.000
_cell.length_c   1.000
_cell.angle_alpha   90.00
_cell.angle_beta   90.00
_cell.angle_gamma   90.00
#
_symmetry.space_group_name_H-M   'P 1'
#
loop_
_entity.id
_entity.type
_entity.pdbx_description
1 polymer ?
#
loop_
_entity_poly.entity_id
_entity_poly.type
_entity_poly.pdbx_seq_one_letter_code
_entity_poly.pdbx_strand_id
1 'polypeptide(L)'
;MALNAGFPTTGFDASQGLLAQARRRHPEVNFECRLLPGLDGVMNASFTNVLCETVIMHLPDAEVGPSVARMLSLLIPTGTLFLSWRVTQGSDRRDDAGRLYVAFDGSAVMTALAGAEVLLDEEVVSASSGKVVHRVNARVSGTV
;
A
#
# COMPACT_ATOMS: atom_id res chain seq x y z
N MET A 1 -10.31 -9.90 8.64
CA MET A 1 -8.98 -9.48 8.16
C MET A 1 -8.15 -10.71 7.80
N ALA A 2 -7.42 -10.67 6.69
CA ALA A 2 -6.68 -11.84 6.15
C ALA A 2 -5.68 -12.48 7.12
N LEU A 3 -5.22 -11.74 8.13
CA LEU A 3 -4.28 -12.20 9.14
C LEU A 3 -4.76 -13.44 9.92
N ASN A 4 -6.08 -13.64 10.01
CA ASN A 4 -6.65 -14.74 10.77
C ASN A 4 -7.03 -15.94 9.89
N ALA A 5 -6.71 -15.91 8.60
CA ALA A 5 -7.08 -16.96 7.65
C ALA A 5 -6.01 -18.06 7.52
N GLY A 6 -4.97 -18.04 8.36
CA GLY A 6 -3.91 -19.07 8.35
C GLY A 6 -2.85 -18.89 7.27
N PHE A 7 -2.83 -17.76 6.57
CA PHE A 7 -1.78 -17.45 5.59
C PHE A 7 -0.56 -16.85 6.26
N PRO A 8 0.67 -17.28 5.92
CA PRO A 8 1.88 -16.62 6.38
C PRO A 8 1.87 -15.13 5.96
N THR A 9 2.00 -14.23 6.94
CA THR A 9 1.89 -12.80 6.71
C THR A 9 3.02 -12.06 7.43
N THR A 10 3.60 -11.07 6.75
CA THR A 10 4.53 -10.11 7.36
C THR A 10 3.92 -8.71 7.24
N GLY A 11 3.92 -7.95 8.32
CA GLY A 11 3.45 -6.57 8.35
C GLY A 11 4.61 -5.59 8.41
N PHE A 12 4.51 -4.51 7.64
CA PHE A 12 5.48 -3.42 7.64
C PHE A 12 4.80 -2.10 7.99
N ASP A 13 5.44 -1.31 8.83
CA ASP A 13 5.00 0.04 9.16
C ASP A 13 6.20 0.89 9.56
N ALA A 14 6.10 2.20 9.38
CA ALA A 14 7.12 3.14 9.81
C ALA A 14 6.98 3.51 11.30
N SER A 15 5.80 3.31 11.89
CA SER A 15 5.49 3.71 13.26
C SER A 15 5.79 2.59 14.25
N GLN A 16 6.77 2.81 15.11
CA GLN A 16 7.10 1.88 16.20
C GLN A 16 5.92 1.67 17.17
N GLY A 17 5.12 2.72 17.40
CA GLY A 17 3.94 2.64 18.27
C GLY A 17 2.86 1.73 17.67
N LEU A 18 2.57 1.86 16.38
CA LEU A 18 1.61 1.01 15.69
C LEU A 18 2.10 -0.43 15.61
N LEU A 19 3.40 -0.64 15.37
CA LEU A 19 4.01 -1.97 15.37
C LEU A 19 3.89 -2.65 16.74
N ALA A 20 4.11 -1.92 17.82
CA ALA A 20 3.97 -2.44 19.17
C ALA A 20 2.52 -2.90 19.45
N GLN A 21 1.54 -2.13 19.01
CA GLN A 21 0.12 -2.50 19.13
C GLN A 21 -0.21 -3.73 18.29
N ALA A 22 0.29 -3.78 17.05
CA ALA A 22 0.08 -4.91 16.15
C ALA A 22 0.66 -6.21 16.72
N ARG A 23 1.87 -6.14 17.27
CA ARG A 23 2.53 -7.30 17.91
C ARG A 23 1.75 -7.81 19.11
N ARG A 24 1.14 -6.91 19.88
CA ARG A 24 0.29 -7.32 21.02
C ARG A 24 -0.99 -8.01 20.57
N ARG A 25 -1.59 -7.55 19.47
CA ARG A 25 -2.84 -8.11 18.96
C ARG A 25 -2.65 -9.39 18.17
N HIS A 26 -1.50 -9.53 17.51
CA HIS A 26 -1.18 -10.64 16.61
C HIS A 26 0.24 -11.14 16.87
N PRO A 27 0.49 -11.76 18.03
CA PRO A 27 1.85 -12.21 18.39
C PRO A 27 2.42 -13.26 17.44
N GLU A 28 1.57 -13.95 16.69
CA GLU A 28 1.95 -14.95 15.70
C GLU A 28 2.43 -14.36 14.36
N VAL A 29 2.23 -13.06 14.14
CA VAL A 29 2.60 -12.40 12.89
C VAL A 29 3.94 -11.69 13.05
N ASN A 30 4.80 -11.79 12.05
CA ASN A 30 6.04 -11.02 11.99
C ASN A 30 5.75 -9.58 11.55
N PHE A 31 6.12 -8.60 12.40
CA PHE A 31 6.01 -7.18 12.09
C PHE A 31 7.39 -6.54 12.13
N GLU A 32 7.73 -5.77 11.12
CA GLU A 32 9.02 -5.11 10.99
C GLU A 32 8.85 -3.62 10.68
N CYS A 33 9.76 -2.81 11.24
CA CYS A 33 9.83 -1.39 10.92
C CYS A 33 10.52 -1.23 9.56
N ARG A 34 9.75 -0.88 8.54
CA ARG A 34 10.24 -0.61 7.19
C ARG A 34 9.49 0.58 6.62
N LEU A 35 10.19 1.43 5.89
CA LEU A 35 9.64 2.67 5.33
C LEU A 35 9.53 2.57 3.80
N LEU A 36 8.41 3.06 3.28
CA LEU A 36 8.29 3.40 1.86
C LEU A 36 9.07 4.69 1.59
N PRO A 37 9.63 4.88 0.40
CA PRO A 37 9.53 3.99 -0.77
C PRO A 37 10.52 2.83 -0.77
N GLY A 38 11.55 2.82 0.06
CA GLY A 38 12.65 1.89 -0.04
C GLY A 38 12.33 0.46 0.37
N LEU A 39 11.63 0.29 1.49
CA LEU A 39 11.44 -1.02 2.13
C LEU A 39 12.76 -1.79 2.21
N ASP A 40 13.78 -1.11 2.75
CA ASP A 40 15.16 -1.60 2.75
C ASP A 40 15.27 -2.94 3.47
N GLY A 41 15.97 -3.88 2.88
CA GLY A 41 16.15 -5.21 3.40
C GLY A 41 15.03 -6.21 3.06
N VAL A 42 13.93 -5.74 2.46
CA VAL A 42 12.87 -6.65 2.01
C VAL A 42 13.24 -7.22 0.64
N MET A 43 13.23 -8.54 0.53
CA MET A 43 13.68 -9.24 -0.66
C MET A 43 12.67 -9.13 -1.80
N ASN A 44 13.18 -8.88 -3.01
CA ASN A 44 12.36 -8.89 -4.23
C ASN A 44 11.78 -10.29 -4.50
N ALA A 45 10.65 -10.32 -5.19
CA ALA A 45 9.99 -11.56 -5.63
C ALA A 45 9.83 -12.58 -4.48
N SER A 46 9.38 -12.11 -3.31
CA SER A 46 9.25 -12.94 -2.12
C SER A 46 7.81 -13.09 -1.61
N PHE A 47 6.85 -12.38 -2.23
CA PHE A 47 5.45 -12.41 -1.80
C PHE A 47 4.51 -12.74 -2.96
N THR A 48 3.46 -13.51 -2.66
CA THR A 48 2.38 -13.80 -3.61
C THR A 48 1.39 -12.64 -3.69
N ASN A 49 1.20 -11.94 -2.59
CA ASN A 49 0.29 -10.79 -2.50
C ASN A 49 0.91 -9.70 -1.65
N VAL A 50 0.69 -8.46 -2.05
CA VAL A 50 1.03 -7.27 -1.27
C VAL A 50 -0.24 -6.44 -1.09
N LEU A 51 -0.54 -6.08 0.15
CA LEU A 51 -1.69 -5.25 0.50
C LEU A 51 -1.20 -3.93 1.09
N CYS A 52 -1.59 -2.82 0.48
CA CYS A 52 -1.28 -1.48 0.97
C CYS A 52 -2.56 -0.64 0.94
N GLU A 53 -3.20 -0.52 2.08
CA GLU A 53 -4.46 0.20 2.21
C GLU A 53 -4.28 1.52 2.95
N THR A 54 -4.67 2.61 2.31
CA THR A 54 -4.73 3.96 2.90
C THR A 54 -3.40 4.43 3.50
N VAL A 55 -2.31 4.20 2.79
CA VAL A 55 -0.96 4.61 3.21
C VAL A 55 -0.35 5.64 2.28
N ILE A 56 -0.43 5.42 0.96
CA ILE A 56 0.34 6.24 -0.01
C ILE A 56 -0.08 7.71 -0.03
N MET A 57 -1.29 8.04 0.39
CA MET A 57 -1.73 9.43 0.47
C MET A 57 -1.01 10.21 1.60
N HIS A 58 -0.26 9.55 2.46
CA HIS A 58 0.54 10.20 3.51
C HIS A 58 2.00 10.40 3.10
N LEU A 59 2.38 9.94 1.91
CA LEU A 59 3.73 10.11 1.38
C LEU A 59 3.84 11.43 0.60
N PRO A 60 5.01 12.05 0.54
CA PRO A 60 5.26 13.13 -0.42
C PRO A 60 4.93 12.67 -1.84
N ASP A 61 4.41 13.58 -2.66
CA ASP A 61 3.98 13.27 -4.03
C ASP A 61 5.07 12.55 -4.84
N ALA A 62 6.31 13.03 -4.73
CA ALA A 62 7.45 12.41 -5.45
C ALA A 62 7.75 10.97 -5.02
N GLU A 63 7.26 10.52 -3.87
CA GLU A 63 7.51 9.17 -3.35
C GLU A 63 6.39 8.18 -3.70
N VAL A 64 5.25 8.64 -4.20
CA VAL A 64 4.10 7.77 -4.52
C VAL A 64 4.47 6.76 -5.61
N GLY A 65 4.95 7.22 -6.76
CA GLY A 65 5.36 6.34 -7.86
C GLY A 65 6.44 5.35 -7.47
N PRO A 66 7.57 5.79 -6.90
CA PRO A 66 8.61 4.89 -6.40
C PRO A 66 8.11 3.85 -5.39
N SER A 67 7.17 4.22 -4.52
CA SER A 67 6.57 3.30 -3.55
C SER A 67 5.76 2.20 -4.22
N VAL A 68 4.96 2.56 -5.21
CA VAL A 68 4.17 1.58 -5.98
C VAL A 68 5.09 0.64 -6.76
N ALA A 69 6.11 1.17 -7.43
CA ALA A 69 7.09 0.37 -8.15
C ALA A 69 7.83 -0.59 -7.20
N ARG A 70 8.17 -0.14 -6.01
CA ARG A 70 8.82 -0.98 -4.99
C ARG A 70 7.92 -2.12 -4.54
N MET A 71 6.64 -1.83 -4.28
CA MET A 71 5.68 -2.87 -3.88
C MET A 71 5.50 -3.92 -4.98
N LEU A 72 5.46 -3.52 -6.25
CA LEU A 72 5.42 -4.47 -7.36
C LEU A 72 6.66 -5.37 -7.40
N SER A 73 7.83 -4.82 -7.12
CA SER A 73 9.09 -5.58 -7.13
C SER A 73 9.14 -6.69 -6.07
N LEU A 74 8.33 -6.59 -5.02
CA LEU A 74 8.24 -7.61 -3.97
C LEU A 74 7.46 -8.85 -4.40
N LEU A 75 6.64 -8.73 -5.45
CA LEU A 75 5.77 -9.81 -5.90
C LEU A 75 6.52 -10.82 -6.75
N ILE A 76 6.21 -12.10 -6.52
CA ILE A 76 6.61 -13.16 -7.45
C ILE A 76 5.86 -13.00 -8.78
N PRO A 77 6.31 -13.65 -9.88
CA PRO A 77 5.52 -13.69 -11.10
C PRO A 77 4.08 -14.14 -10.83
N THR A 78 3.10 -13.49 -11.44
CA THR A 78 1.65 -13.65 -11.22
C THR A 78 1.12 -13.17 -9.86
N GLY A 79 1.97 -12.62 -9.01
CA GLY A 79 1.54 -12.05 -7.74
C GLY A 79 0.70 -10.79 -7.91
N THR A 80 -0.10 -10.45 -6.91
CA THR A 80 -1.07 -9.35 -6.98
C THR A 80 -0.80 -8.29 -5.92
N LEU A 81 -0.81 -7.03 -6.35
CA LEU A 81 -0.83 -5.86 -5.48
C LEU A 81 -2.29 -5.41 -5.30
N PHE A 82 -2.69 -5.25 -4.05
CA PHE A 82 -3.95 -4.63 -3.64
C PHE A 82 -3.64 -3.26 -3.05
N LEU A 83 -4.05 -2.21 -3.72
CA LEU A 83 -3.70 -0.83 -3.37
C LEU A 83 -4.95 0.00 -3.20
N SER A 84 -5.01 0.77 -2.13
CA SER A 84 -6.06 1.78 -1.96
C SER A 84 -5.53 3.03 -1.30
N TRP A 85 -6.17 4.17 -1.61
CA TRP A 85 -5.86 5.43 -0.95
C TRP A 85 -7.10 6.32 -0.89
N ARG A 86 -7.13 7.18 0.13
CA ARG A 86 -8.16 8.22 0.21
C ARG A 86 -7.79 9.31 -0.79
N VAL A 87 -8.75 9.69 -1.62
CA VAL A 87 -8.59 10.77 -2.58
C VAL A 87 -8.69 12.11 -1.85
N THR A 88 -7.65 12.92 -1.95
CA THR A 88 -7.63 14.31 -1.47
C THR A 88 -7.72 15.23 -2.67
N GLN A 89 -8.77 16.04 -2.73
CA GLN A 89 -9.01 16.92 -3.86
C GLN A 89 -8.41 18.31 -3.63
N GLY A 90 -7.92 18.90 -4.71
CA GLY A 90 -7.39 20.26 -4.74
C GLY A 90 -5.94 20.33 -4.29
N SER A 91 -5.70 20.68 -3.04
CA SER A 91 -4.37 20.82 -2.47
C SER A 91 -4.15 19.89 -1.29
N ASP A 92 -2.88 19.67 -0.93
CA ASP A 92 -2.51 18.90 0.23
C ASP A 92 -3.18 19.46 1.49
N ARG A 93 -3.54 18.56 2.39
CA ARG A 93 -4.19 18.89 3.66
C ARG A 93 -3.49 18.20 4.82
N ARG A 94 -3.64 18.79 6.01
CA ARG A 94 -3.29 18.14 7.27
C ARG A 94 -4.54 18.00 8.11
N ASP A 95 -4.67 16.87 8.81
CA ASP A 95 -5.75 16.67 9.76
C ASP A 95 -5.40 17.33 11.11
N ASP A 96 -6.32 17.24 12.08
CA ASP A 96 -6.15 17.84 13.41
C ASP A 96 -4.95 17.28 14.18
N ALA A 97 -4.50 16.06 13.84
CA ALA A 97 -3.30 15.44 14.40
C ALA A 97 -2.02 15.80 13.63
N GLY A 98 -2.11 16.64 12.60
CA GLY A 98 -0.98 17.06 11.76
C GLY A 98 -0.59 16.07 10.67
N ARG A 99 -1.36 15.00 10.45
CA ARG A 99 -1.07 14.00 9.43
C ARG A 99 -1.31 14.58 8.04
N LEU A 100 -0.31 14.40 7.17
CA LEU A 100 -0.37 14.87 5.78
C LEU A 100 -1.33 13.99 4.94
N TYR A 101 -2.15 14.64 4.12
CA TYR A 101 -2.94 14.01 3.06
C TYR A 101 -2.60 14.71 1.75
N VAL A 102 -1.86 14.02 0.91
CA VAL A 102 -1.35 14.57 -0.35
C VAL A 102 -2.42 14.44 -1.43
N ALA A 103 -2.65 15.53 -2.15
CA ALA A 103 -3.51 15.57 -3.34
C ALA A 103 -2.68 15.23 -4.57
N PHE A 104 -2.27 13.97 -4.71
CA PHE A 104 -1.51 13.55 -5.87
C PHE A 104 -2.43 13.13 -7.02
N ASP A 105 -1.90 13.23 -8.23
CA ASP A 105 -2.57 12.73 -9.43
C ASP A 105 -2.43 11.21 -9.48
N GLY A 106 -3.56 10.51 -9.63
CA GLY A 106 -3.58 9.06 -9.80
C GLY A 106 -2.74 8.54 -10.98
N SER A 107 -2.37 9.41 -11.92
CA SER A 107 -1.49 9.06 -13.03
C SER A 107 -0.10 8.56 -12.56
N ALA A 108 0.41 9.04 -11.43
CA ALA A 108 1.67 8.56 -10.86
C ALA A 108 1.58 7.07 -10.49
N VAL A 109 0.44 6.64 -9.95
CA VAL A 109 0.17 5.24 -9.65
C VAL A 109 0.09 4.43 -10.93
N MET A 110 -0.70 4.89 -11.90
CA MET A 110 -0.91 4.17 -13.16
C MET A 110 0.37 4.07 -13.99
N THR A 111 1.22 5.08 -13.96
CA THR A 111 2.55 5.04 -14.60
C THR A 111 3.44 3.97 -13.94
N ALA A 112 3.45 3.90 -12.63
CA ALA A 112 4.21 2.87 -11.90
C ALA A 112 3.67 1.46 -12.15
N LEU A 113 2.38 1.31 -12.47
CA LEU A 113 1.74 0.04 -12.80
C LEU A 113 1.88 -0.36 -14.28
N ALA A 114 2.51 0.48 -15.11
CA ALA A 114 2.72 0.15 -16.54
C ALA A 114 3.51 -1.14 -16.67
N GLY A 115 3.07 -2.12 -17.35
CA GLY A 115 3.68 -3.46 -17.41
C GLY A 115 3.05 -4.49 -16.48
N ALA A 116 2.20 -4.07 -15.55
CA ALA A 116 1.33 -4.95 -14.79
C ALA A 116 -0.08 -4.97 -15.40
N GLU A 117 -0.81 -6.05 -15.18
CA GLU A 117 -2.21 -6.14 -15.58
C GLU A 117 -3.09 -5.52 -14.50
N VAL A 118 -3.82 -4.46 -14.84
CA VAL A 118 -4.78 -3.85 -13.92
C VAL A 118 -6.07 -4.66 -13.93
N LEU A 119 -6.39 -5.25 -12.78
CA LEU A 119 -7.58 -6.11 -12.61
C LEU A 119 -8.78 -5.34 -12.09
N LEU A 120 -8.53 -4.28 -11.34
CA LEU A 120 -9.55 -3.41 -10.74
C LEU A 120 -9.01 -2.00 -10.69
N ASP A 121 -9.83 -1.03 -11.08
CA ASP A 121 -9.54 0.40 -10.96
C ASP A 121 -10.87 1.12 -10.75
N GLU A 122 -11.16 1.51 -9.53
CA GLU A 122 -12.44 2.12 -9.18
C GLU A 122 -12.33 3.12 -8.04
N GLU A 123 -13.27 4.06 -8.01
CA GLU A 123 -13.49 4.92 -6.85
C GLU A 123 -14.78 4.51 -6.15
N VAL A 124 -14.74 4.43 -4.83
CA VAL A 124 -15.88 4.10 -3.99
C VAL A 124 -15.99 5.09 -2.84
N VAL A 125 -17.21 5.31 -2.35
CA VAL A 125 -17.41 6.06 -1.11
C VAL A 125 -17.36 5.08 0.06
N SER A 126 -16.43 5.31 0.98
CA SER A 126 -16.30 4.47 2.17
C SER A 126 -17.54 4.59 3.05
N ALA A 127 -18.17 3.45 3.36
CA ALA A 127 -19.36 3.42 4.22
C ALA A 127 -19.06 3.89 5.64
N SER A 128 -17.82 3.67 6.13
CA SER A 128 -17.42 4.05 7.49
C SER A 128 -17.05 5.52 7.64
N SER A 129 -16.43 6.12 6.61
CA SER A 129 -15.90 7.48 6.71
C SER A 129 -16.59 8.51 5.82
N GLY A 130 -17.38 8.08 4.83
CA GLY A 130 -17.99 8.95 3.82
C GLY A 130 -16.98 9.54 2.85
N LYS A 131 -15.72 9.12 2.90
CA LYS A 131 -14.65 9.64 2.04
C LYS A 131 -14.53 8.82 0.77
N VAL A 132 -14.07 9.47 -0.31
CA VAL A 132 -13.78 8.78 -1.57
C VAL A 132 -12.47 8.01 -1.42
N VAL A 133 -12.52 6.74 -1.75
CA VAL A 133 -11.35 5.84 -1.75
C VAL A 133 -11.17 5.31 -3.16
N HIS A 134 -9.97 5.44 -3.68
CA HIS A 134 -9.57 4.81 -4.94
C HIS A 134 -8.96 3.45 -4.64
N ARG A 135 -9.38 2.42 -5.36
CA ARG A 135 -8.86 1.05 -5.24
C ARG A 135 -8.32 0.57 -6.57
N VAL A 136 -7.12 0.01 -6.54
CA VAL A 136 -6.48 -0.59 -7.71
C VAL A 136 -5.93 -1.94 -7.31
N ASN A 137 -6.24 -2.97 -8.10
CA ASN A 137 -5.59 -4.26 -8.00
C ASN A 137 -4.81 -4.51 -9.28
N ALA A 138 -3.56 -4.93 -9.16
CA ALA A 138 -2.70 -5.16 -10.31
C ALA A 138 -1.91 -6.45 -10.14
N ARG A 139 -1.80 -7.21 -11.24
CA ARG A 139 -1.08 -8.49 -11.28
C ARG A 139 0.21 -8.31 -12.07
N VAL A 140 1.30 -8.79 -11.48
CA VAL A 140 2.60 -8.83 -12.16
C VAL A 140 2.58 -9.90 -13.25
N SER A 141 3.24 -9.62 -14.38
CA SER A 141 3.36 -10.58 -15.49
C SER A 141 3.94 -11.93 -15.02
N GLY A 142 3.43 -13.00 -15.58
CA GLY A 142 3.94 -14.35 -15.37
C GLY A 142 5.17 -14.68 -16.19
N THR A 143 5.58 -13.81 -17.09
CA THR A 143 6.80 -13.99 -17.90
C THR A 143 8.03 -13.59 -17.09
N VAL A 144 8.96 -14.50 -17.02
CA VAL A 144 10.26 -14.28 -16.36
C VAL A 144 11.22 -13.62 -17.35
#